data_921e11858fcbfca3cacf18a0a34b88f7
#
_entry.id   921e11858fcbfca3cacf18a0a34b88f7
#
_cell.length_a   1.000
_cell.length_b   1.000
_cell.length_c   1.000
_cell.angle_alpha   90.00
_cell.angle_beta   90.00
_cell.angle_gamma   90.00
#
_symmetry.space_group_name_H-M   'P 1'
#
loop_
_entity.id
_entity.type
_entity.pdbx_description
1 polymer ?
#
loop_
_entity_poly.entity_id
_entity_poly.type
_entity_poly.pdbx_seq_one_letter_code
_entity_poly.pdbx_strand_id
1 'polypeptide(L)'
;YLFSIVLVAVIGGLLFGYDTAVISGAEKGLQAFFMGAKDFVYTDFLHGITSSSALLGCIIGAGVSGMCASRMGRKKSLIMAGVFFFLSALGSFNPEFLFFPKGEPTFSLLIAFNLYRVLGGVGVGLASAICPMYIAEVAPSNLRGTLVSWNQFAIIFGQLVVYFVNFLILGDHIAPVIQKMAEGINQIMNPGEAEWMISTGWRYMFVSEAVPAGLFTVLLFLVPETPRYLAMTGKDEQA
;
A
#
# COMPACT_ATOMS: atom_id res chain seq x y z
N TYR A 1 -14.92 -0.94 -23.39
CA TYR A 1 -13.48 -1.18 -23.48
C TYR A 1 -12.65 -0.08 -22.83
N LEU A 2 -12.82 1.22 -23.23
CA LEU A 2 -12.09 2.35 -22.62
C LEU A 2 -12.26 2.42 -21.08
N PHE A 3 -13.50 2.37 -20.61
CA PHE A 3 -13.81 2.43 -19.19
C PHE A 3 -13.18 1.27 -18.40
N SER A 4 -13.11 0.07 -18.97
CA SER A 4 -12.47 -1.08 -18.34
C SER A 4 -10.96 -0.87 -18.18
N ILE A 5 -10.30 -0.31 -19.20
CA ILE A 5 -8.86 0.02 -19.16
C ILE A 5 -8.60 1.09 -18.10
N VAL A 6 -9.39 2.17 -18.09
CA VAL A 6 -9.27 3.26 -17.11
C VAL A 6 -9.52 2.73 -15.69
N LEU A 7 -10.51 1.87 -15.51
CA LEU A 7 -10.81 1.28 -14.20
C LEU A 7 -9.61 0.50 -13.64
N VAL A 8 -8.91 -0.27 -14.47
CA VAL A 8 -7.69 -0.97 -14.05
C VAL A 8 -6.61 0.02 -13.60
N ALA A 9 -6.38 1.09 -14.36
CA ALA A 9 -5.40 2.11 -13.99
C ALA A 9 -5.79 2.85 -12.69
N VAL A 10 -7.07 3.08 -12.47
CA VAL A 10 -7.63 3.72 -11.26
C VAL A 10 -7.41 2.87 -10.00
N ILE A 11 -7.34 1.53 -10.12
CA ILE A 11 -6.97 0.67 -8.98
C ILE A 11 -5.56 1.00 -8.46
N GLY A 12 -4.65 1.44 -9.31
CA GLY A 12 -3.33 1.94 -8.86
C GLY A 12 -3.43 3.17 -7.94
N GLY A 13 -4.37 4.08 -8.22
CA GLY A 13 -4.71 5.18 -7.32
C GLY A 13 -5.33 4.69 -6.00
N LEU A 14 -6.22 3.70 -6.06
CA LEU A 14 -6.80 3.07 -4.87
C LEU A 14 -5.71 2.46 -3.98
N LEU A 15 -4.73 1.75 -4.56
CA LEU A 15 -3.60 1.19 -3.81
C LEU A 15 -2.75 2.27 -3.15
N PHE A 16 -2.51 3.39 -3.83
CA PHE A 16 -1.85 4.54 -3.22
C PHE A 16 -2.59 5.02 -1.96
N GLY A 17 -3.90 5.19 -2.03
CA GLY A 17 -4.71 5.59 -0.89
C GLY A 17 -4.71 4.54 0.23
N TYR A 18 -4.75 3.26 -0.15
CA TYR A 18 -4.73 2.14 0.77
C TYR A 18 -3.42 2.08 1.57
N ASP A 19 -2.25 2.06 0.89
CA ASP A 19 -0.94 1.96 1.54
C ASP A 19 -0.65 3.16 2.47
N THR A 20 -1.05 4.38 2.08
CA THR A 20 -0.84 5.56 2.92
C THR A 20 -1.69 5.57 4.19
N ALA A 21 -2.86 4.95 4.18
CA ALA A 21 -3.77 4.95 5.33
C ALA A 21 -3.72 3.67 6.18
N VAL A 22 -3.16 2.56 5.67
CA VAL A 22 -3.09 1.29 6.41
C VAL A 22 -2.30 1.41 7.72
N ILE A 23 -1.25 2.23 7.72
CA ILE A 23 -0.40 2.45 8.90
C ILE A 23 -1.20 2.99 10.09
N SER A 24 -2.22 3.84 9.86
CA SER A 24 -2.99 4.45 10.94
C SER A 24 -3.73 3.43 11.83
N GLY A 25 -4.14 2.29 11.26
CA GLY A 25 -4.74 1.20 12.01
C GLY A 25 -3.71 0.32 12.73
N ALA A 26 -2.57 0.11 12.10
CA ALA A 26 -1.52 -0.80 12.57
C ALA A 26 -0.55 -0.15 13.57
N GLU A 27 -0.48 1.20 13.61
CA GLU A 27 0.54 1.98 14.31
C GLU A 27 0.72 1.58 15.77
N LYS A 28 -0.37 1.53 16.54
CA LYS A 28 -0.32 1.22 17.97
C LYS A 28 0.15 -0.21 18.25
N GLY A 29 -0.31 -1.18 17.46
CA GLY A 29 0.13 -2.57 17.58
C GLY A 29 1.59 -2.74 17.22
N LEU A 30 2.04 -2.11 16.15
CA LEU A 30 3.43 -2.10 15.71
C LEU A 30 4.36 -1.46 16.76
N GLN A 31 3.97 -0.30 17.32
CA GLN A 31 4.70 0.38 18.37
C GLN A 31 4.85 -0.50 19.60
N ALA A 32 3.76 -1.07 20.09
CA ALA A 32 3.76 -1.94 21.27
C ALA A 32 4.59 -3.22 21.03
N PHE A 33 4.56 -3.80 19.81
CA PHE A 33 5.38 -4.95 19.47
C PHE A 33 6.88 -4.63 19.57
N PHE A 34 7.36 -3.55 18.97
CA PHE A 34 8.78 -3.18 19.03
C PHE A 34 9.22 -2.60 20.37
N MET A 35 8.32 -2.03 21.19
CA MET A 35 8.61 -1.66 22.57
C MET A 35 8.95 -2.88 23.45
N GLY A 36 8.49 -4.08 23.09
CA GLY A 36 8.87 -5.34 23.74
C GLY A 36 10.26 -5.85 23.38
N ALA A 37 11.03 -5.15 22.54
CA ALA A 37 12.37 -5.55 22.13
C ALA A 37 13.36 -5.56 23.31
N LYS A 38 14.21 -6.59 23.35
CA LYS A 38 15.27 -6.74 24.37
C LYS A 38 16.62 -6.22 23.90
N ASP A 39 16.82 -6.13 22.57
CA ASP A 39 18.11 -5.82 21.96
C ASP A 39 18.36 -4.32 21.79
N PHE A 40 17.29 -3.51 21.78
CA PHE A 40 17.36 -2.07 21.57
C PHE A 40 16.19 -1.35 22.24
N VAL A 41 16.35 -0.04 22.46
CA VAL A 41 15.27 0.81 22.98
C VAL A 41 14.52 1.41 21.79
N TYR A 42 13.25 1.03 21.63
CA TYR A 42 12.36 1.60 20.61
C TYR A 42 11.87 2.97 21.06
N THR A 43 12.41 4.02 20.46
CA THR A 43 12.09 5.42 20.80
C THR A 43 11.02 5.96 19.84
N ASP A 44 10.37 7.07 20.23
CA ASP A 44 9.41 7.80 19.37
C ASP A 44 10.06 8.26 18.04
N PHE A 45 11.37 8.53 18.07
CA PHE A 45 12.13 8.87 16.85
C PHE A 45 12.20 7.67 15.89
N LEU A 46 12.50 6.47 16.38
CA LEU A 46 12.49 5.25 15.56
C LEU A 46 11.08 4.93 15.06
N HIS A 47 10.06 5.16 15.88
CA HIS A 47 8.67 5.01 15.49
C HIS A 47 8.30 5.96 14.35
N GLY A 48 8.70 7.23 14.43
CA GLY A 48 8.53 8.21 13.37
C GLY A 48 9.22 7.80 12.06
N ILE A 49 10.45 7.28 12.11
CA ILE A 49 11.16 6.73 10.95
C ILE A 49 10.38 5.56 10.35
N THR A 50 9.91 4.64 11.19
CA THR A 50 9.18 3.45 10.74
C THR A 50 7.87 3.84 10.07
N SER A 51 7.12 4.77 10.65
CA SER A 51 5.85 5.25 10.07
C SER A 51 6.06 6.02 8.76
N SER A 52 7.17 6.74 8.63
CA SER A 52 7.49 7.54 7.43
C SER A 52 8.34 6.79 6.39
N SER A 53 8.77 5.57 6.66
CA SER A 53 9.67 4.81 5.76
C SER A 53 9.12 4.64 4.33
N ALA A 54 7.81 4.43 4.18
CA ALA A 54 7.15 4.35 2.88
C ALA A 54 7.25 5.67 2.09
N LEU A 55 7.27 6.84 2.76
CA LEU A 55 7.41 8.13 2.08
C LEU A 55 8.79 8.29 1.44
N LEU A 56 9.85 7.76 2.06
CA LEU A 56 11.19 7.75 1.46
C LEU A 56 11.18 6.94 0.16
N GLY A 57 10.53 5.77 0.16
CA GLY A 57 10.33 4.98 -1.04
C GLY A 57 9.52 5.73 -2.10
N CYS A 58 8.47 6.45 -1.70
CA CYS A 58 7.63 7.23 -2.60
C CYS A 58 8.43 8.33 -3.33
N ILE A 59 9.32 9.03 -2.64
CA ILE A 59 10.21 10.04 -3.25
C ILE A 59 11.11 9.38 -4.32
N ILE A 60 11.70 8.22 -4.00
CA ILE A 60 12.55 7.48 -4.95
C ILE A 60 11.72 7.03 -6.15
N GLY A 61 10.56 6.40 -5.91
CA GLY A 61 9.66 5.90 -6.96
C GLY A 61 9.18 7.01 -7.89
N ALA A 62 8.76 8.15 -7.34
CA ALA A 62 8.34 9.31 -8.11
C ALA A 62 9.49 9.88 -8.95
N GLY A 63 10.70 9.96 -8.37
CA GLY A 63 11.89 10.46 -9.07
C GLY A 63 12.29 9.60 -10.28
N VAL A 64 12.13 8.27 -10.20
CA VAL A 64 12.48 7.36 -11.30
C VAL A 64 11.31 7.06 -12.24
N SER A 65 10.09 7.46 -11.91
CA SER A 65 8.87 7.13 -12.65
C SER A 65 8.92 7.55 -14.12
N GLY A 66 9.43 8.74 -14.42
CA GLY A 66 9.59 9.25 -15.78
C GLY A 66 10.56 8.41 -16.61
N MET A 67 11.68 7.96 -16.01
CA MET A 67 12.65 7.09 -16.68
C MET A 67 12.05 5.69 -16.94
N CYS A 68 11.36 5.13 -15.97
CA CYS A 68 10.67 3.84 -16.13
C CYS A 68 9.62 3.92 -17.23
N ALA A 69 8.76 4.94 -17.20
CA ALA A 69 7.71 5.13 -18.19
C ALA A 69 8.26 5.34 -19.61
N SER A 70 9.36 6.05 -19.77
CA SER A 70 9.97 6.29 -21.10
C SER A 70 10.70 5.08 -21.66
N ARG A 71 11.41 4.30 -20.82
CA ARG A 71 12.22 3.16 -21.26
C ARG A 71 11.45 1.86 -21.37
N MET A 72 10.58 1.57 -20.39
CA MET A 72 9.88 0.29 -20.28
C MET A 72 8.44 0.35 -20.78
N GLY A 73 7.88 1.55 -20.90
CA GLY A 73 6.45 1.76 -21.18
C GLY A 73 5.61 1.91 -19.92
N ARG A 74 4.41 2.40 -20.09
CA ARG A 74 3.50 2.71 -18.97
C ARG A 74 2.97 1.43 -18.34
N LYS A 75 2.52 0.47 -19.15
CA LYS A 75 2.00 -0.82 -18.69
C LYS A 75 3.02 -1.58 -17.85
N LYS A 76 4.24 -1.77 -18.35
CA LYS A 76 5.29 -2.53 -17.62
C LYS A 76 5.69 -1.83 -16.33
N SER A 77 5.76 -0.51 -16.33
CA SER A 77 6.08 0.26 -15.13
C SER A 77 4.98 0.16 -14.07
N LEU A 78 3.70 0.10 -14.47
CA LEU A 78 2.59 -0.15 -13.56
C LEU A 78 2.59 -1.59 -13.02
N ILE A 79 2.92 -2.58 -13.85
CA ILE A 79 3.09 -3.97 -13.39
C ILE A 79 4.19 -4.05 -12.33
N MET A 80 5.32 -3.37 -12.56
CA MET A 80 6.41 -3.30 -11.58
C MET A 80 5.96 -2.66 -10.27
N ALA A 81 5.19 -1.56 -10.33
CA ALA A 81 4.60 -0.94 -9.15
C ALA A 81 3.66 -1.90 -8.40
N GLY A 82 2.80 -2.62 -9.10
CA GLY A 82 1.90 -3.62 -8.52
C GLY A 82 2.66 -4.77 -7.84
N VAL A 83 3.74 -5.24 -8.44
CA VAL A 83 4.63 -6.26 -7.83
C VAL A 83 5.27 -5.72 -6.54
N PHE A 84 5.72 -4.45 -6.53
CA PHE A 84 6.30 -3.84 -5.33
C PHE A 84 5.28 -3.70 -4.21
N PHE A 85 4.03 -3.30 -4.50
CA PHE A 85 2.96 -3.31 -3.52
C PHE A 85 2.72 -4.71 -2.94
N PHE A 86 2.62 -5.70 -3.81
CA PHE A 86 2.36 -7.07 -3.40
C PHE A 86 3.47 -7.63 -2.51
N LEU A 87 4.74 -7.43 -2.90
CA LEU A 87 5.89 -7.86 -2.11
C LEU A 87 5.99 -7.10 -0.78
N SER A 88 5.69 -5.80 -0.78
CA SER A 88 5.65 -4.99 0.45
C SER A 88 4.60 -5.51 1.43
N ALA A 89 3.39 -5.79 0.95
CA ALA A 89 2.30 -6.31 1.78
C ALA A 89 2.66 -7.65 2.40
N LEU A 90 3.20 -8.58 1.61
CA LEU A 90 3.65 -9.90 2.11
C LEU A 90 4.85 -9.78 3.06
N GLY A 91 5.82 -8.94 2.73
CA GLY A 91 7.00 -8.74 3.57
C GLY A 91 6.68 -8.04 4.89
N SER A 92 5.73 -7.10 4.89
CA SER A 92 5.25 -6.44 6.10
C SER A 92 4.40 -7.36 6.99
N PHE A 93 3.69 -8.33 6.39
CA PHE A 93 2.95 -9.37 7.13
C PHE A 93 3.88 -10.29 7.90
N ASN A 94 4.93 -10.76 7.25
CA ASN A 94 5.88 -11.69 7.84
C ASN A 94 7.32 -11.24 7.57
N PRO A 95 7.79 -10.16 8.23
CA PRO A 95 9.13 -9.65 8.04
C PRO A 95 10.20 -10.63 8.54
N GLU A 96 9.80 -11.64 9.29
CA GLU A 96 10.65 -12.73 9.80
C GLU A 96 10.92 -13.81 8.76
N PHE A 97 10.27 -13.75 7.59
CA PHE A 97 10.36 -14.77 6.55
C PHE A 97 11.81 -15.04 6.13
N LEU A 98 12.27 -16.25 6.32
CA LEU A 98 13.59 -16.83 6.00
C LEU A 98 14.75 -16.55 6.97
N PHE A 99 14.77 -15.48 7.78
CA PHE A 99 16.02 -15.06 8.45
C PHE A 99 15.90 -14.81 9.96
N PHE A 100 14.71 -14.69 10.53
CA PHE A 100 14.52 -14.25 11.90
C PHE A 100 13.63 -15.20 12.73
N PRO A 101 13.85 -15.30 14.06
CA PRO A 101 12.94 -16.03 14.95
C PRO A 101 11.55 -15.39 14.95
N LYS A 102 10.51 -16.22 14.90
CA LYS A 102 9.13 -15.73 14.89
C LYS A 102 8.73 -15.13 16.23
N GLY A 103 8.15 -13.94 16.18
CA GLY A 103 7.55 -13.29 17.34
C GLY A 103 8.52 -12.54 18.25
N GLU A 104 9.81 -12.51 17.93
CA GLU A 104 10.81 -11.77 18.71
C GLU A 104 11.12 -10.42 18.04
N PRO A 105 10.78 -9.28 18.69
CA PRO A 105 11.14 -7.99 18.16
C PRO A 105 12.65 -7.76 18.30
N THR A 106 13.35 -7.67 17.16
CA THR A 106 14.79 -7.38 17.09
C THR A 106 15.04 -6.15 16.24
N PHE A 107 16.20 -5.49 16.42
CA PHE A 107 16.59 -4.34 15.58
C PHE A 107 16.69 -4.72 14.10
N SER A 108 17.21 -5.91 13.81
CA SER A 108 17.31 -6.42 12.43
C SER A 108 15.94 -6.64 11.80
N LEU A 109 14.96 -7.09 12.59
CA LEU A 109 13.56 -7.24 12.13
C LEU A 109 12.94 -5.89 11.80
N LEU A 110 13.21 -4.85 12.60
CA LEU A 110 12.77 -3.48 12.35
C LEU A 110 13.34 -2.96 11.02
N ILE A 111 14.62 -3.21 10.74
CA ILE A 111 15.23 -2.84 9.46
C ILE A 111 14.56 -3.57 8.30
N ALA A 112 14.35 -4.88 8.41
CA ALA A 112 13.68 -5.67 7.38
C ALA A 112 12.26 -5.15 7.10
N PHE A 113 11.47 -4.89 8.13
CA PHE A 113 10.14 -4.29 8.00
C PHE A 113 10.20 -2.94 7.27
N ASN A 114 11.11 -2.04 7.69
CA ASN A 114 11.26 -0.74 7.04
C ASN A 114 11.68 -0.86 5.56
N LEU A 115 12.53 -1.83 5.21
CA LEU A 115 12.90 -2.09 3.81
C LEU A 115 11.68 -2.51 2.96
N TYR A 116 10.81 -3.37 3.48
CA TYR A 116 9.56 -3.72 2.80
C TYR A 116 8.65 -2.51 2.65
N ARG A 117 8.56 -1.65 3.67
CA ARG A 117 7.78 -0.41 3.58
C ARG A 117 8.36 0.57 2.55
N VAL A 118 9.69 0.72 2.48
CA VAL A 118 10.34 1.51 1.43
C VAL A 118 10.05 0.93 0.05
N LEU A 119 10.08 -0.40 -0.11
CA LEU A 119 9.75 -1.06 -1.38
C LEU A 119 8.31 -0.76 -1.82
N GLY A 120 7.34 -0.85 -0.90
CA GLY A 120 5.95 -0.44 -1.14
C GLY A 120 5.85 1.01 -1.55
N GLY A 121 6.55 1.89 -0.83
CA GLY A 121 6.64 3.31 -1.15
C GLY A 121 7.17 3.57 -2.56
N VAL A 122 8.16 2.82 -3.05
CA VAL A 122 8.61 2.93 -4.46
C VAL A 122 7.46 2.58 -5.40
N GLY A 123 6.66 1.55 -5.10
CA GLY A 123 5.43 1.22 -5.84
C GLY A 123 4.43 2.38 -5.85
N VAL A 124 4.20 3.00 -4.67
CA VAL A 124 3.37 4.21 -4.51
C VAL A 124 3.85 5.34 -5.43
N GLY A 125 5.15 5.67 -5.37
CA GLY A 125 5.74 6.73 -6.17
C GLY A 125 5.63 6.50 -7.68
N LEU A 126 5.84 5.26 -8.13
CA LEU A 126 5.64 4.88 -9.54
C LEU A 126 4.18 5.01 -9.95
N ALA A 127 3.26 4.42 -9.19
CA ALA A 127 1.83 4.41 -9.51
C ALA A 127 1.25 5.83 -9.50
N SER A 128 1.62 6.67 -8.54
CA SER A 128 1.11 8.05 -8.40
C SER A 128 1.39 8.93 -9.62
N ALA A 129 2.53 8.72 -10.27
CA ALA A 129 2.91 9.46 -11.48
C ALA A 129 2.38 8.80 -12.76
N ILE A 130 2.44 7.45 -12.84
CA ILE A 130 2.18 6.73 -14.09
C ILE A 130 0.69 6.45 -14.30
N CYS A 131 -0.12 6.23 -13.25
CA CYS A 131 -1.57 6.00 -13.40
C CYS A 131 -2.29 7.17 -14.06
N PRO A 132 -2.17 8.43 -13.58
CA PRO A 132 -2.80 9.55 -14.25
C PRO A 132 -2.24 9.81 -15.66
N MET A 133 -0.95 9.56 -15.88
CA MET A 133 -0.32 9.63 -17.20
C MET A 133 -0.93 8.61 -18.16
N TYR A 134 -1.05 7.36 -17.73
CA TYR A 134 -1.66 6.28 -18.51
C TYR A 134 -3.11 6.63 -18.89
N ILE A 135 -3.92 7.07 -17.92
CA ILE A 135 -5.30 7.49 -18.14
C ILE A 135 -5.36 8.64 -19.13
N ALA A 136 -4.52 9.65 -19.00
CA ALA A 136 -4.50 10.81 -19.88
C ALA A 136 -4.11 10.47 -21.34
N GLU A 137 -3.28 9.43 -21.53
CA GLU A 137 -2.84 8.99 -22.87
C GLU A 137 -3.86 8.10 -23.60
N VAL A 138 -4.69 7.35 -22.87
CA VAL A 138 -5.74 6.50 -23.45
C VAL A 138 -7.09 7.22 -23.56
N ALA A 139 -7.29 8.29 -22.79
CA ALA A 139 -8.55 9.02 -22.74
C ALA A 139 -8.73 9.95 -23.95
N PRO A 140 -9.93 9.99 -24.58
CA PRO A 140 -10.26 10.97 -25.59
C PRO A 140 -10.25 12.38 -24.98
N SER A 141 -9.97 13.39 -25.82
CA SER A 141 -9.76 14.77 -25.38
C SER A 141 -10.90 15.37 -24.57
N ASN A 142 -12.14 15.03 -24.92
CA ASN A 142 -13.36 15.52 -24.26
C ASN A 142 -13.62 14.93 -22.87
N LEU A 143 -13.07 13.74 -22.57
CA LEU A 143 -13.28 13.03 -21.28
C LEU A 143 -12.01 12.97 -20.43
N ARG A 144 -10.86 13.41 -20.96
CA ARG A 144 -9.56 13.27 -20.31
C ARG A 144 -9.53 13.81 -18.87
N GLY A 145 -10.00 15.04 -18.67
CA GLY A 145 -10.04 15.65 -17.34
C GLY A 145 -10.87 14.85 -16.35
N THR A 146 -12.06 14.43 -16.74
CA THR A 146 -12.96 13.62 -15.90
C THR A 146 -12.33 12.28 -15.54
N LEU A 147 -11.74 11.57 -16.50
CA LEU A 147 -11.16 10.25 -16.27
C LEU A 147 -9.89 10.32 -15.40
N VAL A 148 -9.08 11.37 -15.56
CA VAL A 148 -7.92 11.60 -14.65
C VAL A 148 -8.40 11.94 -13.24
N SER A 149 -9.50 12.67 -13.07
CA SER A 149 -10.08 12.94 -11.74
C SER A 149 -10.56 11.67 -11.03
N TRP A 150 -10.92 10.62 -11.76
CA TRP A 150 -11.27 9.32 -11.16
C TRP A 150 -10.09 8.70 -10.42
N ASN A 151 -8.86 8.94 -10.88
CA ASN A 151 -7.68 8.49 -10.15
C ASN A 151 -7.59 9.16 -8.76
N GLN A 152 -7.86 10.47 -8.68
CA GLN A 152 -7.87 11.18 -7.40
C GLN A 152 -9.01 10.70 -6.49
N PHE A 153 -10.20 10.47 -7.06
CA PHE A 153 -11.31 9.87 -6.32
C PHE A 153 -10.93 8.49 -5.76
N ALA A 154 -10.26 7.66 -6.55
CA ALA A 154 -9.85 6.33 -6.14
C ALA A 154 -8.83 6.34 -4.98
N ILE A 155 -7.93 7.34 -4.93
CA ILE A 155 -7.01 7.52 -3.80
C ILE A 155 -7.80 7.72 -2.49
N ILE A 156 -8.76 8.66 -2.49
CA ILE A 156 -9.60 8.93 -1.31
C ILE A 156 -10.47 7.73 -0.97
N PHE A 157 -11.03 7.07 -1.98
CA PHE A 157 -11.84 5.86 -1.79
C PHE A 157 -11.00 4.70 -1.23
N GLY A 158 -9.74 4.55 -1.65
CA GLY A 158 -8.80 3.58 -1.10
C GLY A 158 -8.53 3.79 0.39
N GLN A 159 -8.39 5.06 0.82
CA GLN A 159 -8.28 5.39 2.24
C GLN A 159 -9.53 4.98 3.02
N LEU A 160 -10.72 5.25 2.47
CA LEU A 160 -11.98 4.82 3.10
C LEU A 160 -12.06 3.30 3.22
N VAL A 161 -11.71 2.58 2.15
CA VAL A 161 -11.74 1.11 2.12
C VAL A 161 -10.81 0.52 3.17
N VAL A 162 -9.60 1.03 3.32
CA VAL A 162 -8.66 0.49 4.33
C VAL A 162 -9.13 0.77 5.76
N TYR A 163 -9.73 1.93 6.03
CA TYR A 163 -10.32 2.17 7.35
C TYR A 163 -11.43 1.16 7.68
N PHE A 164 -12.26 0.85 6.70
CA PHE A 164 -13.29 -0.17 6.85
C PHE A 164 -12.71 -1.57 7.01
N VAL A 165 -11.69 -1.93 6.25
CA VAL A 165 -10.99 -3.22 6.37
C VAL A 165 -10.30 -3.34 7.73
N ASN A 166 -9.60 -2.29 8.18
CA ASN A 166 -8.99 -2.26 9.51
C ASN A 166 -10.05 -2.42 10.62
N PHE A 167 -11.21 -1.76 10.45
CA PHE A 167 -12.34 -1.93 11.37
C PHE A 167 -12.87 -3.37 11.38
N LEU A 168 -12.99 -4.02 10.22
CA LEU A 168 -13.42 -5.43 10.14
C LEU A 168 -12.39 -6.38 10.79
N ILE A 169 -11.10 -6.16 10.55
CA ILE A 169 -10.03 -6.97 11.16
C ILE A 169 -10.05 -6.85 12.68
N LEU A 170 -10.37 -5.66 13.20
CA LEU A 170 -10.52 -5.41 14.63
C LEU A 170 -11.91 -5.77 15.17
N GLY A 171 -12.91 -5.99 14.30
CA GLY A 171 -14.32 -5.99 14.63
C GLY A 171 -14.71 -6.94 15.75
N ASP A 172 -14.20 -8.17 15.73
CA ASP A 172 -14.44 -9.16 16.78
C ASP A 172 -13.75 -8.80 18.11
N HIS A 173 -12.71 -7.96 18.06
CA HIS A 173 -11.94 -7.51 19.22
C HIS A 173 -12.36 -6.12 19.70
N ILE A 174 -12.98 -5.29 18.81
CA ILE A 174 -13.47 -3.93 19.16
C ILE A 174 -14.88 -3.95 19.73
N ALA A 175 -15.74 -4.88 19.36
CA ALA A 175 -17.13 -4.92 19.83
C ALA A 175 -17.25 -4.88 21.38
N PRO A 176 -16.46 -5.67 22.14
CA PRO A 176 -16.44 -5.58 23.60
C PRO A 176 -15.93 -4.23 24.11
N VAL A 177 -14.98 -3.59 23.39
CA VAL A 177 -14.42 -2.29 23.75
C VAL A 177 -15.47 -1.19 23.61
N ILE A 178 -16.21 -1.17 22.50
CA ILE A 178 -17.30 -0.21 22.25
C ILE A 178 -18.40 -0.35 23.32
N GLN A 179 -18.76 -1.59 23.66
CA GLN A 179 -19.75 -1.86 24.68
C GLN A 179 -19.30 -1.33 26.05
N LYS A 180 -18.06 -1.56 26.45
CA LYS A 180 -17.48 -1.05 27.71
C LYS A 180 -17.38 0.49 27.73
N MET A 181 -17.03 1.12 26.60
CA MET A 181 -17.04 2.58 26.49
C MET A 181 -18.47 3.15 26.65
N ALA A 182 -19.48 2.48 26.11
CA ALA A 182 -20.87 2.86 26.28
C ALA A 182 -21.38 2.70 27.73
N GLU A 183 -20.80 1.75 28.47
CA GLU A 183 -21.07 1.50 29.88
C GLU A 183 -20.25 2.40 30.83
N GLY A 184 -19.43 3.31 30.30
CA GLY A 184 -18.64 4.25 31.11
C GLY A 184 -17.44 3.63 31.84
N ILE A 185 -17.02 2.44 31.47
CA ILE A 185 -15.89 1.73 32.08
C ILE A 185 -14.59 2.15 31.39
N ASN A 186 -13.67 2.78 32.12
CA ASN A 186 -12.38 3.29 31.63
C ASN A 186 -11.33 2.19 31.29
N GLN A 187 -11.66 0.91 31.36
CA GLN A 187 -10.78 -0.18 30.91
C GLN A 187 -11.03 -0.49 29.45
N ILE A 188 -10.17 0.06 28.61
CA ILE A 188 -10.38 0.16 27.16
C ILE A 188 -10.08 -1.16 26.41
N MET A 189 -9.35 -2.13 26.97
CA MET A 189 -9.04 -3.41 26.31
C MET A 189 -8.93 -4.56 27.32
N ASN A 190 -9.43 -5.75 26.93
CA ASN A 190 -9.07 -6.97 27.63
C ASN A 190 -7.61 -7.32 27.37
N PRO A 191 -6.88 -7.89 28.35
CA PRO A 191 -5.46 -8.24 28.15
C PRO A 191 -5.20 -9.13 26.92
N GLY A 192 -6.08 -10.08 26.60
CA GLY A 192 -5.93 -10.96 25.45
C GLY A 192 -6.19 -10.27 24.09
N GLU A 193 -7.06 -9.27 24.04
CA GLU A 193 -7.32 -8.48 22.83
C GLU A 193 -6.12 -7.56 22.53
N ALA A 194 -5.55 -6.95 23.59
CA ALA A 194 -4.34 -6.17 23.47
C ALA A 194 -3.16 -7.04 23.00
N GLU A 195 -3.02 -8.24 23.52
CA GLU A 195 -1.97 -9.19 23.14
C GLU A 195 -2.09 -9.62 21.67
N TRP A 196 -3.31 -9.92 21.21
CA TRP A 196 -3.53 -10.24 19.80
C TRP A 196 -3.19 -9.08 18.86
N MET A 197 -3.59 -7.86 19.17
CA MET A 197 -3.28 -6.68 18.38
C MET A 197 -1.78 -6.40 18.32
N ILE A 198 -1.06 -6.59 19.44
CA ILE A 198 0.39 -6.42 19.54
C ILE A 198 1.13 -7.50 18.76
N SER A 199 0.69 -8.76 18.86
CA SER A 199 1.41 -9.88 18.25
C SER A 199 1.09 -10.07 16.77
N THR A 200 -0.16 -9.86 16.36
CA THR A 200 -0.67 -10.37 15.08
C THR A 200 -1.55 -9.38 14.32
N GLY A 201 -2.37 -8.59 15.00
CA GLY A 201 -3.41 -7.76 14.36
C GLY A 201 -2.86 -6.77 13.33
N TRP A 202 -1.79 -6.06 13.66
CA TRP A 202 -1.14 -5.12 12.74
C TRP A 202 -0.62 -5.79 11.46
N ARG A 203 -0.21 -7.07 11.54
CA ARG A 203 0.27 -7.85 10.39
C ARG A 203 -0.84 -8.11 9.37
N TYR A 204 -2.04 -8.47 9.87
CA TYR A 204 -3.20 -8.68 9.00
C TYR A 204 -3.65 -7.40 8.30
N MET A 205 -3.50 -6.23 8.94
CA MET A 205 -3.79 -4.96 8.29
C MET A 205 -2.88 -4.71 7.10
N PHE A 206 -1.57 -4.97 7.21
CA PHE A 206 -0.65 -4.82 6.09
C PHE A 206 -0.88 -5.85 4.98
N VAL A 207 -1.12 -7.12 5.32
CA VAL A 207 -1.33 -8.15 4.28
C VAL A 207 -2.65 -7.99 3.54
N SER A 208 -3.64 -7.31 4.11
CA SER A 208 -4.91 -7.05 3.43
C SER A 208 -4.71 -6.27 2.12
N GLU A 209 -3.65 -5.47 2.02
CA GLU A 209 -3.25 -4.79 0.79
C GLU A 209 -2.83 -5.75 -0.33
N ALA A 210 -2.37 -6.96 0.00
CA ALA A 210 -1.93 -7.93 -1.01
C ALA A 210 -3.07 -8.33 -1.96
N VAL A 211 -4.33 -8.32 -1.49
CA VAL A 211 -5.50 -8.65 -2.31
C VAL A 211 -5.70 -7.64 -3.45
N PRO A 212 -5.89 -6.34 -3.18
CA PRO A 212 -6.03 -5.36 -4.26
C PRO A 212 -4.74 -5.20 -5.09
N ALA A 213 -3.54 -5.36 -4.50
CA ALA A 213 -2.27 -5.31 -5.23
C ALA A 213 -2.10 -6.48 -6.21
N GLY A 214 -2.45 -7.69 -5.79
CA GLY A 214 -2.46 -8.86 -6.66
C GLY A 214 -3.48 -8.72 -7.80
N LEU A 215 -4.70 -8.27 -7.47
CA LEU A 215 -5.73 -8.01 -8.48
C LEU A 215 -5.27 -6.96 -9.50
N PHE A 216 -4.71 -5.85 -9.04
CA PHE A 216 -4.17 -4.81 -9.91
C PHE A 216 -3.10 -5.35 -10.86
N THR A 217 -2.13 -6.09 -10.31
CA THR A 217 -1.04 -6.67 -11.10
C THR A 217 -1.56 -7.62 -12.16
N VAL A 218 -2.51 -8.51 -11.82
CA VAL A 218 -3.11 -9.46 -12.77
C VAL A 218 -3.91 -8.74 -13.85
N LEU A 219 -4.74 -7.77 -13.49
CA LEU A 219 -5.55 -7.02 -14.44
C LEU A 219 -4.70 -6.20 -15.41
N LEU A 220 -3.53 -5.71 -15.01
CA LEU A 220 -2.61 -4.99 -15.88
C LEU A 220 -2.07 -5.86 -17.04
N PHE A 221 -2.03 -7.19 -16.92
CA PHE A 221 -1.67 -8.04 -18.05
C PHE A 221 -2.72 -8.01 -19.17
N LEU A 222 -3.99 -7.75 -18.82
CA LEU A 222 -5.11 -7.69 -19.77
C LEU A 222 -5.25 -6.32 -20.47
N VAL A 223 -4.57 -5.29 -19.98
CA VAL A 223 -4.65 -3.91 -20.51
C VAL A 223 -3.58 -3.72 -21.59
N PRO A 224 -3.86 -3.00 -22.69
CA PRO A 224 -2.86 -2.68 -23.72
C PRO A 224 -1.84 -1.65 -23.22
N GLU A 225 -0.75 -1.49 -23.96
CA GLU A 225 0.17 -0.35 -23.76
C GLU A 225 -0.46 0.92 -24.33
N THR A 226 0.03 2.10 -23.91
CA THR A 226 -0.55 3.36 -24.40
C THR A 226 -0.19 3.62 -25.87
N PRO A 227 -1.14 4.16 -26.70
CA PRO A 227 -0.89 4.49 -28.09
C PRO A 227 0.31 5.42 -28.25
N ARG A 228 0.46 6.40 -27.36
CA ARG A 228 1.58 7.34 -27.39
C ARG A 228 2.93 6.65 -27.25
N TYR A 229 3.05 5.68 -26.35
CA TYR A 229 4.32 4.93 -26.17
C TYR A 229 4.60 4.03 -27.37
N LEU A 230 3.58 3.39 -27.94
CA LEU A 230 3.74 2.53 -29.13
C LEU A 230 4.21 3.36 -30.32
N ALA A 231 3.64 4.53 -30.59
CA ALA A 231 4.07 5.45 -31.62
C ALA A 231 5.53 5.92 -31.40
N MET A 232 5.90 6.27 -30.17
CA MET A 232 7.28 6.68 -29.83
C MET A 232 8.32 5.57 -30.06
N THR A 233 7.92 4.31 -30.03
CA THR A 233 8.80 3.14 -30.21
C THR A 233 8.73 2.54 -31.61
N GLY A 234 8.07 3.22 -32.57
CA GLY A 234 7.93 2.77 -33.96
C GLY A 234 7.05 1.55 -34.15
N LYS A 235 6.10 1.33 -33.27
CA LYS A 235 5.10 0.23 -33.32
C LYS A 235 3.72 0.77 -33.72
N ASP A 236 3.67 1.59 -34.76
CA ASP A 236 2.47 2.32 -35.18
C ASP A 236 1.30 1.40 -35.54
N GLU A 237 1.56 0.18 -36.04
CA GLU A 237 0.51 -0.80 -36.35
C GLU A 237 -0.23 -1.32 -35.10
N GLN A 238 0.32 -1.14 -33.90
CA GLN A 238 -0.25 -1.58 -32.64
C GLN A 238 -0.85 -0.40 -31.82
N ALA A 239 -0.59 0.84 -32.28
CA ALA A 239 -1.05 2.05 -31.61
C ALA A 239 -2.50 2.40 -32.04
#